data_f20783dc5d00525668a9ab4acac23eb7
#
_entry.id   f20783dc5d00525668a9ab4acac23eb7
#
_cell.length_a   1.000
_cell.length_b   1.000
_cell.length_c   1.000
_cell.angle_alpha   90.00
_cell.angle_beta   90.00
_cell.angle_gamma   90.00
#
_symmetry.space_group_name_H-M   'P 1'
#
loop_
_entity.id
_entity.type
_entity.pdbx_description
1 polymer ?
#
loop_
_entity_poly.entity_id
_entity_poly.type
_entity_poly.pdbx_seq_one_letter_code
_entity_poly.pdbx_strand_id
1 'polypeptide(L)'
;MLIAAGILFIPASRTATRTASLPAARGQVFEAVTRIEDQSWRPSVASVRVIKSDDGREEWIEVSQDGHELLFKTVRKVKPDLFEIEFSGSPSISGRWTGRFVEQSEKETRAEFTETVTAGSLPARILGYLFFDLNTILDNYINDLRNKLQGEGHEKESH
;
A
#
# COMPACT_ATOMS: atom_id res chain seq x y z
N MET A 1 33.20 6.73 18.64
CA MET A 1 32.57 5.77 19.57
C MET A 1 31.08 6.03 19.82
N LEU A 2 30.58 7.24 19.64
CA LEU A 2 29.15 7.62 19.81
C LEU A 2 28.21 7.14 18.69
N ILE A 3 28.70 6.88 17.46
CA ILE A 3 27.92 6.43 16.32
C ILE A 3 27.44 4.98 16.48
N ALA A 4 28.24 4.11 17.09
CA ALA A 4 27.90 2.69 17.27
C ALA A 4 26.77 2.49 18.30
N ALA A 5 26.64 3.35 19.30
CA ALA A 5 25.56 3.24 20.29
C ALA A 5 24.19 3.64 19.73
N GLY A 6 24.13 4.60 18.79
CA GLY A 6 22.87 5.01 18.14
C GLY A 6 22.27 3.95 17.21
N ILE A 7 23.11 3.12 16.59
CA ILE A 7 22.67 2.07 15.66
C ILE A 7 21.90 0.94 16.37
N LEU A 8 22.21 0.67 17.62
CA LEU A 8 21.55 -0.37 18.42
C LEU A 8 20.08 -0.03 18.77
N PHE A 9 19.69 1.23 18.66
CA PHE A 9 18.32 1.70 18.96
C PHE A 9 17.41 1.86 17.73
N ILE A 10 17.88 1.51 16.50
CA ILE A 10 17.02 1.56 15.32
C ILE A 10 15.98 0.43 15.42
N PRO A 11 14.67 0.75 15.50
CA PRO A 11 13.65 -0.27 15.66
C PRO A 11 13.59 -1.19 14.43
N ALA A 12 13.32 -2.48 14.68
CA ALA A 12 13.16 -3.45 13.62
C ALA A 12 11.89 -3.20 12.79
N SER A 13 10.85 -2.67 13.43
CA SER A 13 9.56 -2.38 12.80
C SER A 13 9.22 -0.90 12.90
N ARG A 14 8.62 -0.37 11.84
CA ARG A 14 8.07 0.99 11.79
C ARG A 14 6.65 0.94 11.24
N THR A 15 5.79 1.79 11.77
CA THR A 15 4.39 1.89 11.35
C THR A 15 4.05 3.33 11.02
N ALA A 16 3.31 3.54 9.94
CA ALA A 16 2.71 4.81 9.60
C ALA A 16 1.21 4.61 9.32
N THR A 17 0.42 5.62 9.65
CA THR A 17 -1.02 5.66 9.37
C THR A 17 -1.37 7.00 8.75
N ARG A 18 -2.21 6.96 7.71
CA ARG A 18 -2.78 8.13 7.04
C ARG A 18 -4.27 7.97 6.86
N THR A 19 -4.99 9.05 7.07
CA THR A 19 -6.43 9.14 6.80
C THR A 19 -6.66 10.18 5.72
N ALA A 20 -7.53 9.86 4.77
CA ALA A 20 -7.89 10.76 3.68
C ALA A 20 -9.37 10.68 3.32
N SER A 21 -9.92 11.79 2.83
CA SER A 21 -11.18 11.80 2.11
C SER A 21 -10.92 11.56 0.62
N LEU A 22 -11.68 10.62 0.04
CA LEU A 22 -11.57 10.22 -1.35
C LEU A 22 -12.88 10.52 -2.09
N PRO A 23 -12.84 11.11 -3.30
CA PRO A 23 -14.01 11.59 -4.03
C PRO A 23 -14.71 10.49 -4.82
N ALA A 24 -15.14 9.43 -4.16
CA ALA A 24 -15.86 8.32 -4.76
C ALA A 24 -16.65 7.53 -3.70
N ALA A 25 -17.67 6.80 -4.13
CA ALA A 25 -18.42 5.88 -3.31
C ALA A 25 -17.51 4.77 -2.75
N ARG A 26 -17.80 4.29 -1.54
CA ARG A 26 -17.00 3.30 -0.82
C ARG A 26 -16.71 2.04 -1.66
N GLY A 27 -17.69 1.52 -2.37
CA GLY A 27 -17.51 0.37 -3.25
C GLY A 27 -16.54 0.63 -4.40
N GLN A 28 -16.54 1.84 -4.98
CA GLN A 28 -15.61 2.22 -6.05
C GLN A 28 -14.17 2.34 -5.52
N VAL A 29 -13.99 2.93 -4.34
CA VAL A 29 -12.67 2.99 -3.68
C VAL A 29 -12.14 1.59 -3.40
N PHE A 30 -12.99 0.73 -2.85
CA PHE A 30 -12.63 -0.66 -2.55
C PHE A 30 -12.21 -1.42 -3.82
N GLU A 31 -12.98 -1.31 -4.90
CA GLU A 31 -12.66 -1.95 -6.18
C GLU A 31 -11.34 -1.44 -6.76
N ALA A 32 -11.09 -0.12 -6.74
CA ALA A 32 -9.84 0.45 -7.23
C ALA A 32 -8.62 -0.08 -6.47
N VAL A 33 -8.73 -0.20 -5.14
CA VAL A 33 -7.65 -0.67 -4.27
C VAL A 33 -7.41 -2.18 -4.41
N THR A 34 -8.47 -2.98 -4.56
CA THR A 34 -8.38 -4.45 -4.54
C THR A 34 -8.22 -5.11 -5.90
N ARG A 35 -8.31 -4.35 -7.00
CA ARG A 35 -8.07 -4.86 -8.35
C ARG A 35 -6.58 -4.99 -8.63
N ILE A 36 -6.04 -6.17 -8.32
CA ILE A 36 -4.60 -6.44 -8.33
C ILE A 36 -4.02 -6.35 -9.74
N GLU A 37 -4.76 -6.77 -10.76
CA GLU A 37 -4.32 -6.74 -12.16
C GLU A 37 -4.21 -5.32 -12.74
N ASP A 38 -4.93 -4.36 -12.16
CA ASP A 38 -4.94 -2.96 -12.60
C ASP A 38 -4.29 -2.05 -11.55
N GLN A 39 -2.98 -2.04 -11.51
CA GLN A 39 -2.17 -1.15 -10.66
C GLN A 39 -1.44 -0.06 -11.47
N SER A 40 -1.82 0.15 -12.73
CA SER A 40 -1.22 1.14 -13.63
C SER A 40 -1.36 2.59 -13.16
N TRP A 41 -2.32 2.85 -12.26
CA TRP A 41 -2.51 4.13 -11.61
C TRP A 41 -1.44 4.47 -10.55
N ARG A 42 -0.61 3.49 -10.18
CA ARG A 42 0.52 3.66 -9.24
C ARG A 42 1.83 3.79 -10.00
N PRO A 43 2.38 4.99 -10.20
CA PRO A 43 3.61 5.20 -10.97
C PRO A 43 4.84 4.47 -10.39
N SER A 44 4.83 4.17 -9.09
CA SER A 44 5.92 3.44 -8.43
C SER A 44 5.99 1.95 -8.81
N VAL A 45 4.93 1.40 -9.38
CA VAL A 45 4.83 -0.01 -9.78
C VAL A 45 5.11 -0.14 -11.27
N ALA A 46 6.16 -0.89 -11.62
CA ALA A 46 6.52 -1.17 -13.01
C ALA A 46 5.70 -2.31 -13.61
N SER A 47 5.45 -3.35 -12.82
CA SER A 47 4.63 -4.49 -13.25
C SER A 47 4.02 -5.27 -12.09
N VAL A 48 2.92 -5.97 -12.37
CA VAL A 48 2.26 -6.89 -11.45
C VAL A 48 2.14 -8.25 -12.11
N ARG A 49 2.49 -9.30 -11.40
CA ARG A 49 2.33 -10.69 -11.83
C ARG A 49 1.51 -11.46 -10.81
N VAL A 50 0.28 -11.79 -11.15
CA VAL A 50 -0.61 -12.58 -10.30
C VAL A 50 -0.16 -14.03 -10.29
N ILE A 51 0.01 -14.61 -9.10
CA ILE A 51 0.37 -16.02 -8.87
C ILE A 51 -0.91 -16.82 -8.59
N LYS A 52 -1.80 -16.25 -7.78
CA LYS A 52 -3.05 -16.85 -7.36
C LYS A 52 -4.15 -15.79 -7.33
N SER A 53 -5.30 -16.11 -7.91
CA SER A 53 -6.43 -15.17 -8.07
C SER A 53 -7.68 -15.54 -7.28
N ASP A 54 -7.62 -16.49 -6.33
CA ASP A 54 -8.76 -16.86 -5.47
C ASP A 54 -9.17 -15.68 -4.60
N ASP A 55 -10.41 -15.22 -4.70
CA ASP A 55 -10.90 -14.05 -3.97
C ASP A 55 -10.70 -14.18 -2.44
N GLY A 56 -10.07 -13.17 -1.85
CA GLY A 56 -9.67 -13.14 -0.44
C GLY A 56 -8.44 -14.00 -0.09
N ARG A 57 -7.78 -14.60 -1.09
CA ARG A 57 -6.55 -15.40 -0.95
C ARG A 57 -5.58 -15.15 -2.10
N GLU A 58 -5.65 -13.97 -2.69
CA GLU A 58 -4.80 -13.59 -3.81
C GLU A 58 -3.33 -13.55 -3.39
N GLU A 59 -2.45 -13.98 -4.32
CA GLU A 59 -1.00 -13.85 -4.20
C GLU A 59 -0.44 -13.27 -5.49
N TRP A 60 0.44 -12.26 -5.38
CA TRP A 60 1.04 -11.60 -6.54
C TRP A 60 2.42 -11.04 -6.22
N ILE A 61 3.18 -10.76 -7.26
CA ILE A 61 4.46 -10.05 -7.18
C ILE A 61 4.29 -8.68 -7.82
N GLU A 62 4.70 -7.64 -7.12
CA GLU A 62 4.91 -6.31 -7.67
C GLU A 62 6.41 -6.08 -7.89
N VAL A 63 6.72 -5.50 -9.03
CA VAL A 63 8.07 -5.02 -9.35
C VAL A 63 8.02 -3.50 -9.36
N SER A 64 8.84 -2.86 -8.55
CA SER A 64 8.96 -1.40 -8.52
C SER A 64 9.76 -0.86 -9.71
N GLN A 65 9.70 0.46 -9.97
CA GLN A 65 10.42 1.08 -11.09
C GLN A 65 11.93 0.91 -11.01
N ASP A 66 12.49 0.73 -9.83
CA ASP A 66 13.91 0.46 -9.58
C ASP A 66 14.26 -1.05 -9.57
N GLY A 67 13.29 -1.92 -9.90
CA GLY A 67 13.49 -3.36 -10.09
C GLY A 67 13.40 -4.21 -8.82
N HIS A 68 12.99 -3.66 -7.68
CA HIS A 68 12.76 -4.46 -6.47
C HIS A 68 11.46 -5.24 -6.57
N GLU A 69 11.52 -6.51 -6.18
CA GLU A 69 10.37 -7.41 -6.16
C GLU A 69 9.84 -7.61 -4.73
N LEU A 70 8.52 -7.50 -4.57
CA LEU A 70 7.81 -7.83 -3.35
C LEU A 70 6.72 -8.85 -3.64
N LEU A 71 6.68 -9.92 -2.86
CA LEU A 71 5.58 -10.89 -2.85
C LEU A 71 4.49 -10.41 -1.89
N PHE A 72 3.29 -10.28 -2.40
CA PHE A 72 2.11 -9.88 -1.64
C PHE A 72 1.14 -11.04 -1.49
N LYS A 73 0.41 -11.05 -0.37
CA LYS A 73 -0.66 -12.02 -0.06
C LYS A 73 -1.82 -11.31 0.61
N THR A 74 -3.03 -11.60 0.16
CA THR A 74 -4.24 -11.17 0.85
C THR A 74 -4.38 -11.96 2.16
N VAL A 75 -4.50 -11.23 3.27
CA VAL A 75 -4.74 -11.77 4.61
C VAL A 75 -6.22 -11.70 4.94
N ARG A 76 -6.85 -10.57 4.63
CA ARG A 76 -8.26 -10.32 4.92
C ARG A 76 -8.87 -9.38 3.89
N LYS A 77 -10.03 -9.76 3.38
CA LYS A 77 -10.80 -8.97 2.40
C LYS A 77 -12.26 -9.00 2.79
N VAL A 78 -12.77 -7.86 3.26
CA VAL A 78 -14.17 -7.68 3.66
C VAL A 78 -14.75 -6.53 2.87
N LYS A 79 -15.42 -6.85 1.78
CA LYS A 79 -16.02 -5.87 0.87
C LYS A 79 -17.23 -5.20 1.53
N PRO A 80 -17.34 -3.86 1.47
CA PRO A 80 -16.41 -2.87 0.93
C PRO A 80 -15.57 -2.17 2.02
N ASP A 81 -15.35 -2.80 3.19
CA ASP A 81 -14.93 -2.14 4.43
C ASP A 81 -13.44 -2.25 4.72
N LEU A 82 -12.81 -3.39 4.35
CA LEU A 82 -11.47 -3.72 4.78
C LEU A 82 -10.70 -4.52 3.73
N PHE A 83 -9.46 -4.10 3.49
CA PHE A 83 -8.48 -4.90 2.75
C PHE A 83 -7.15 -4.91 3.50
N GLU A 84 -6.64 -6.09 3.80
CA GLU A 84 -5.42 -6.32 4.54
C GLU A 84 -4.52 -7.30 3.79
N ILE A 85 -3.27 -6.92 3.59
CA ILE A 85 -2.27 -7.69 2.87
C ILE A 85 -0.97 -7.77 3.66
N GLU A 86 -0.24 -8.86 3.47
CA GLU A 86 1.14 -9.01 3.89
C GLU A 86 2.06 -8.96 2.68
N PHE A 87 3.27 -8.47 2.88
CA PHE A 87 4.30 -8.49 1.86
C PHE A 87 5.65 -8.91 2.41
N SER A 88 6.48 -9.45 1.53
CA SER A 88 7.85 -9.85 1.83
C SER A 88 8.76 -9.64 0.62
N GLY A 89 10.04 -9.35 0.89
CA GLY A 89 11.07 -9.16 -0.13
C GLY A 89 12.45 -9.47 0.38
N SER A 90 13.40 -9.57 -0.55
CA SER A 90 14.81 -9.81 -0.24
C SER A 90 15.50 -8.49 0.17
N PRO A 91 16.51 -8.52 1.05
CA PRO A 91 17.06 -9.71 1.76
C PRO A 91 16.37 -10.01 3.09
N SER A 92 15.54 -9.16 3.66
CA SER A 92 14.93 -9.37 4.99
C SER A 92 13.87 -8.31 5.28
N ILE A 93 13.06 -7.96 4.30
CA ILE A 93 11.96 -7.00 4.45
C ILE A 93 10.65 -7.77 4.44
N SER A 94 9.78 -7.45 5.38
CA SER A 94 8.40 -7.91 5.43
C SER A 94 7.52 -6.81 5.99
N GLY A 95 6.22 -6.92 5.76
CA GLY A 95 5.31 -5.93 6.28
C GLY A 95 3.85 -6.32 6.13
N ARG A 96 3.01 -5.39 6.58
CA ARG A 96 1.57 -5.48 6.47
C ARG A 96 1.01 -4.13 6.07
N TRP A 97 0.07 -4.14 5.17
CA TRP A 97 -0.68 -2.97 4.79
C TRP A 97 -2.17 -3.23 4.99
N THR A 98 -2.89 -2.21 5.51
CA THR A 98 -4.31 -2.29 5.79
C THR A 98 -5.00 -1.04 5.26
N GLY A 99 -6.06 -1.21 4.49
CA GLY A 99 -7.00 -0.15 4.09
C GLY A 99 -8.36 -0.37 4.73
N ARG A 100 -8.88 0.65 5.43
CA ARG A 100 -10.23 0.70 6.01
C ARG A 100 -11.02 1.80 5.32
N PHE A 101 -12.27 1.50 4.96
CA PHE A 101 -13.10 2.39 4.17
C PHE A 101 -14.43 2.63 4.87
N VAL A 102 -14.76 3.89 5.13
CA VAL A 102 -16.00 4.31 5.78
C VAL A 102 -16.73 5.29 4.88
N GLU A 103 -17.99 5.01 4.59
CA GLU A 103 -18.84 5.90 3.80
C GLU A 103 -19.06 7.22 4.53
N GLN A 104 -18.80 8.34 3.85
CA GLN A 104 -19.10 9.68 4.32
C GLN A 104 -20.36 10.22 3.64
N SER A 105 -20.50 9.90 2.34
CA SER A 105 -21.66 10.17 1.50
C SER A 105 -21.68 9.21 0.32
N GLU A 106 -22.69 9.30 -0.54
CA GLU A 106 -22.78 8.51 -1.78
C GLU A 106 -21.57 8.72 -2.72
N LYS A 107 -20.87 9.85 -2.60
CA LYS A 107 -19.75 10.26 -3.47
C LYS A 107 -18.46 10.52 -2.71
N GLU A 108 -18.41 10.16 -1.45
CA GLU A 108 -17.23 10.42 -0.62
C GLU A 108 -16.97 9.30 0.38
N THR A 109 -15.72 8.88 0.47
CA THR A 109 -15.26 7.83 1.37
C THR A 109 -14.11 8.35 2.22
N ARG A 110 -14.19 8.15 3.53
CA ARG A 110 -13.04 8.27 4.43
C ARG A 110 -12.27 6.97 4.40
N ALA A 111 -11.01 7.04 4.01
CA ALA A 111 -10.10 5.91 3.99
C ALA A 111 -8.99 6.11 5.03
N GLU A 112 -8.66 5.04 5.75
CA GLU A 112 -7.51 4.98 6.65
C GLU A 112 -6.56 3.89 6.14
N PHE A 113 -5.31 4.26 5.91
CA PHE A 113 -4.26 3.37 5.45
C PHE A 113 -3.17 3.25 6.50
N THR A 114 -2.84 2.03 6.86
CA THR A 114 -1.77 1.73 7.83
C THR A 114 -0.76 0.79 7.17
N GLU A 115 0.50 1.13 7.25
CA GLU A 115 1.60 0.30 6.78
C GLU A 115 2.61 0.06 7.89
N THR A 116 2.95 -1.20 8.10
CA THR A 116 4.02 -1.62 9.01
C THR A 116 5.09 -2.33 8.20
N VAL A 117 6.33 -1.89 8.32
CA VAL A 117 7.49 -2.51 7.68
C VAL A 117 8.45 -3.00 8.73
N THR A 118 8.88 -4.25 8.60
CA THR A 118 9.86 -4.91 9.48
C THR A 118 11.10 -5.26 8.68
N ALA A 119 12.26 -4.85 9.17
CA ALA A 119 13.56 -5.19 8.61
C ALA A 119 14.27 -6.20 9.53
N GLY A 120 14.53 -7.41 9.03
CA GLY A 120 15.10 -8.52 9.80
C GLY A 120 16.59 -8.40 10.09
N SER A 121 17.35 -7.62 9.29
CA SER A 121 18.78 -7.45 9.46
C SER A 121 19.16 -6.01 9.81
N LEU A 122 20.28 -5.83 10.52
CA LEU A 122 20.77 -4.51 10.90
C LEU A 122 21.09 -3.61 9.68
N PRO A 123 21.73 -4.09 8.60
CA PRO A 123 21.91 -3.29 7.38
C PRO A 123 20.59 -2.84 6.76
N ALA A 124 19.57 -3.72 6.71
CA ALA A 124 18.26 -3.38 6.18
C ALA A 124 17.55 -2.33 7.05
N ARG A 125 17.73 -2.36 8.38
CA ARG A 125 17.20 -1.32 9.28
C ARG A 125 17.83 0.04 9.02
N ILE A 126 19.15 0.10 8.86
CA ILE A 126 19.89 1.33 8.58
C ILE A 126 19.43 1.93 7.25
N LEU A 127 19.40 1.13 6.18
CA LEU A 127 18.93 1.55 4.87
C LEU A 127 17.47 2.03 4.92
N GLY A 128 16.61 1.26 5.58
CA GLY A 128 15.21 1.62 5.73
C GLY A 128 15.02 2.94 6.48
N TYR A 129 15.79 3.19 7.54
CA TYR A 129 15.72 4.43 8.32
C TYR A 129 16.18 5.65 7.50
N LEU A 130 17.22 5.49 6.69
CA LEU A 130 17.82 6.60 5.93
C LEU A 130 17.03 6.92 4.64
N PHE A 131 16.41 5.95 4.01
CA PHE A 131 15.88 6.09 2.64
C PHE A 131 14.38 5.87 2.49
N PHE A 132 13.69 5.31 3.51
CA PHE A 132 12.26 5.03 3.43
C PHE A 132 11.46 5.82 4.46
N ASP A 133 10.76 6.84 3.99
CA ASP A 133 9.74 7.54 4.77
C ASP A 133 8.36 6.95 4.45
N LEU A 134 7.84 6.11 5.36
CA LEU A 134 6.52 5.48 5.23
C LEU A 134 5.38 6.49 5.12
N ASN A 135 5.53 7.66 5.75
CA ASN A 135 4.53 8.72 5.64
C ASN A 135 4.43 9.24 4.21
N THR A 136 5.57 9.52 3.60
CA THR A 136 5.64 9.95 2.18
C THR A 136 5.11 8.86 1.24
N ILE A 137 5.42 7.59 1.51
CA ILE A 137 4.92 6.46 0.70
C ILE A 137 3.38 6.42 0.74
N LEU A 138 2.77 6.52 1.92
CA LEU A 138 1.33 6.53 2.06
C LEU A 138 0.68 7.80 1.47
N ASP A 139 1.30 8.95 1.63
CA ASP A 139 0.82 10.21 1.05
C ASP A 139 0.81 10.15 -0.49
N ASN A 140 1.86 9.60 -1.11
CA ASN A 140 1.93 9.37 -2.55
C ASN A 140 0.85 8.37 -3.01
N TYR A 141 0.69 7.26 -2.30
CA TYR A 141 -0.35 6.27 -2.58
C TYR A 141 -1.76 6.90 -2.58
N ILE A 142 -2.07 7.72 -1.57
CA ILE A 142 -3.35 8.43 -1.46
C ILE A 142 -3.55 9.39 -2.63
N ASN A 143 -2.51 10.14 -3.02
CA ASN A 143 -2.59 11.07 -4.13
C ASN A 143 -2.82 10.34 -5.47
N ASP A 144 -2.11 9.24 -5.70
CA ASP A 144 -2.28 8.40 -6.90
C ASP A 144 -3.69 7.81 -6.96
N LEU A 145 -4.20 7.28 -5.85
CA LEU A 145 -5.57 6.76 -5.75
C LEU A 145 -6.62 7.85 -6.00
N ARG A 146 -6.42 9.05 -5.45
CA ARG A 146 -7.31 10.19 -5.68
C ARG A 146 -7.37 10.57 -7.16
N ASN A 147 -6.23 10.61 -7.83
CA ASN A 147 -6.14 10.89 -9.26
C ASN A 147 -6.86 9.82 -10.10
N LYS A 148 -6.69 8.56 -9.77
CA LYS A 148 -7.42 7.43 -10.39
C LYS A 148 -8.94 7.61 -10.28
N LEU A 149 -9.43 7.87 -9.07
CA LEU A 149 -10.86 8.01 -8.81
C LEU A 149 -11.47 9.25 -9.50
N GLN A 150 -10.74 10.35 -9.59
CA GLN A 150 -11.17 11.56 -10.31
C GLN A 150 -11.24 11.33 -11.82
N GLY A 151 -10.28 10.60 -12.41
CA GLY A 151 -10.27 10.23 -13.81
C GLY A 151 -11.49 9.38 -14.19
N GLU A 152 -11.84 8.38 -13.39
CA GLU A 152 -13.04 7.56 -13.60
C GLU A 152 -14.35 8.33 -13.44
N GLY A 153 -14.40 9.37 -12.59
CA GLY A 153 -15.55 10.24 -12.42
C GLY A 153 -15.87 11.04 -13.69
N HIS A 154 -14.85 11.56 -14.35
CA HIS A 154 -15.01 12.34 -15.60
C HIS A 154 -15.47 11.48 -16.78
N GLU A 155 -15.04 10.22 -16.88
CA GLU A 155 -15.50 9.32 -17.94
C GLU A 155 -16.98 8.96 -17.82
N LYS A 156 -17.52 8.88 -16.60
CA LYS A 156 -18.93 8.55 -16.35
C LYS A 156 -19.88 9.73 -16.58
N GLU A 157 -19.40 10.97 -16.49
CA GLU A 157 -20.21 12.18 -16.72
C GLU A 157 -20.28 12.57 -18.21
N SER A 158 -19.43 11.99 -19.07
CA SER A 158 -19.37 12.29 -20.52
C SER A 158 -20.17 11.30 -21.38
N HIS A 159 -20.96 10.44 -20.81
CA HIS A 159 -21.92 9.52 -21.44
C HIS A 159 -23.32 9.76 -20.86
#